data_bf50da194c30c3fe5a40468632bf95ba
#
_entry.id   bf50da194c30c3fe5a40468632bf95ba
#
_cell.length_a   1.000
_cell.length_b   1.000
_cell.length_c   1.000
_cell.angle_alpha   90.00
_cell.angle_beta   90.00
_cell.angle_gamma   90.00
#
_symmetry.space_group_name_H-M   'P 1'
#
loop_
_entity.id
_entity.type
_entity.pdbx_description
1 polymer ?
#
loop_
_entity_poly.entity_id
_entity_poly.type
_entity_poly.pdbx_seq_one_letter_code
_entity_poly.pdbx_strand_id
1 'polypeptide(L)'
;MQNFHTVKDIIFSVTGCAYTGEIAFVKTEGVYAEYDGTSAKIGGPDTAAVCRALTEFSAHFLKGENAFCIRQERAFRHCGVMLDLSRDGAMRVDKIKEYIRSVAALGLNVLMLYLEDLYPLKGYSYFGYQRGAYTAEELREIDDYAAMFGIETVPCIQTLGHMERYLG
;
A
#
# COMPACT_ATOMS: atom_id res chain seq x y z
N MET A 1 2.22 0.67 19.18
CA MET A 1 0.82 0.32 18.86
C MET A 1 0.48 1.04 17.58
N GLN A 2 0.16 0.29 16.52
CA GLN A 2 -0.14 0.86 15.20
C GLN A 2 -1.44 1.68 15.30
N ASN A 3 -1.44 2.88 14.75
CA ASN A 3 -2.61 3.75 14.83
C ASN A 3 -3.63 3.38 13.72
N PHE A 4 -4.43 2.33 13.97
CA PHE A 4 -5.46 1.89 13.03
C PHE A 4 -6.54 2.94 12.74
N HIS A 5 -6.68 3.98 13.57
CA HIS A 5 -7.62 5.06 13.28
C HIS A 5 -7.18 5.87 12.06
N THR A 6 -5.88 6.21 11.95
CA THR A 6 -5.35 6.89 10.76
C THR A 6 -5.48 6.02 9.50
N VAL A 7 -5.16 4.72 9.61
CA VAL A 7 -5.34 3.77 8.50
C VAL A 7 -6.80 3.71 8.06
N LYS A 8 -7.74 3.59 9.00
CA LYS A 8 -9.19 3.61 8.74
C LYS A 8 -9.61 4.86 7.96
N ASP A 9 -9.21 6.05 8.43
CA ASP A 9 -9.63 7.31 7.82
C ASP A 9 -9.12 7.41 6.36
N ILE A 10 -7.91 6.93 6.11
CA ILE A 10 -7.35 6.88 4.74
C ILE A 10 -8.10 5.87 3.88
N ILE A 11 -8.34 4.65 4.35
CA ILE A 11 -9.05 3.63 3.56
C ILE A 11 -10.50 4.07 3.31
N PHE A 12 -11.17 4.65 4.28
CA PHE A 12 -12.53 5.18 4.09
C PHE A 12 -12.56 6.34 3.09
N SER A 13 -11.55 7.20 3.08
CA SER A 13 -11.41 8.23 2.04
C SER A 13 -11.24 7.63 0.64
N VAL A 14 -10.44 6.56 0.50
CA VAL A 14 -10.23 5.87 -0.79
C VAL A 14 -11.50 5.18 -1.27
N THR A 15 -12.25 4.55 -0.36
CA THR A 15 -13.46 3.78 -0.69
C THR A 15 -14.72 4.63 -0.76
N GLY A 16 -14.66 5.89 -0.29
CA GLY A 16 -15.84 6.76 -0.19
C GLY A 16 -16.79 6.39 0.96
N CYS A 17 -16.33 5.61 1.94
CA CYS A 17 -17.14 5.18 3.08
C CYS A 17 -17.31 6.32 4.10
N ALA A 18 -18.56 6.71 4.37
CA ALA A 18 -18.91 7.76 5.32
C ALA A 18 -19.32 7.22 6.71
N TYR A 19 -18.93 6.00 7.06
CA TYR A 19 -19.24 5.44 8.37
C TYR A 19 -18.49 6.19 9.49
N THR A 20 -19.25 6.68 10.47
CA THR A 20 -18.75 7.45 11.63
C THR A 20 -18.96 6.75 12.96
N GLY A 21 -19.56 5.55 12.95
CA GLY A 21 -19.81 4.78 14.14
C GLY A 21 -18.53 4.18 14.76
N GLU A 22 -18.71 3.51 15.88
CA GLU A 22 -17.61 2.86 16.59
C GLU A 22 -17.07 1.65 15.83
N ILE A 23 -15.74 1.54 15.78
CA ILE A 23 -15.02 0.37 15.23
C ILE A 23 -14.10 -0.20 16.29
N ALA A 24 -14.32 -1.44 16.66
CA ALA A 24 -13.41 -2.22 17.48
C ALA A 24 -12.42 -2.98 16.59
N PHE A 25 -11.12 -2.71 16.75
CA PHE A 25 -10.07 -3.48 16.08
C PHE A 25 -9.72 -4.72 16.89
N VAL A 26 -9.80 -5.89 16.25
CA VAL A 26 -9.58 -7.19 16.87
C VAL A 26 -8.49 -7.98 16.15
N LYS A 27 -7.77 -8.83 16.88
CA LYS A 27 -6.80 -9.75 16.29
C LYS A 27 -7.52 -11.01 15.79
N THR A 28 -7.36 -11.35 14.52
CA THR A 28 -7.97 -12.54 13.90
C THR A 28 -6.95 -13.26 13.03
N GLU A 29 -7.20 -14.51 12.68
CA GLU A 29 -6.31 -15.32 11.81
C GLU A 29 -6.41 -14.88 10.34
N GLY A 30 -7.59 -14.46 9.89
CA GLY A 30 -7.87 -13.97 8.54
C GLY A 30 -8.45 -12.57 8.55
N VAL A 31 -8.80 -12.08 7.37
CA VAL A 31 -9.55 -10.84 7.17
C VAL A 31 -10.94 -10.98 7.81
N TYR A 32 -11.30 -10.04 8.64
CA TYR A 32 -12.58 -10.06 9.38
C TYR A 32 -13.23 -8.70 9.38
N ALA A 33 -14.51 -8.65 8.99
CA ALA A 33 -15.36 -7.47 9.13
C ALA A 33 -16.75 -7.90 9.56
N GLU A 34 -17.25 -7.35 10.66
CA GLU A 34 -18.59 -7.57 11.18
C GLU A 34 -19.28 -6.22 11.41
N TYR A 35 -20.56 -6.15 11.09
CA TYR A 35 -21.42 -5.02 11.38
C TYR A 35 -22.77 -5.53 11.86
N ASP A 36 -23.24 -5.02 13.00
CA ASP A 36 -24.50 -5.43 13.64
C ASP A 36 -25.65 -4.41 13.45
N GLY A 37 -25.44 -3.38 12.61
CA GLY A 37 -26.37 -2.27 12.41
C GLY A 37 -26.03 -1.02 13.24
N THR A 38 -25.15 -1.12 14.23
CA THR A 38 -24.74 -0.02 15.11
C THR A 38 -23.25 0.13 15.26
N SER A 39 -22.54 -0.96 15.48
CA SER A 39 -21.09 -1.00 15.70
C SER A 39 -20.42 -1.97 14.74
N ALA A 40 -19.13 -1.76 14.52
CA ALA A 40 -18.33 -2.60 13.64
C ALA A 40 -17.15 -3.24 14.38
N LYS A 41 -16.77 -4.47 13.96
CA LYS A 41 -15.52 -5.11 14.35
C LYS A 41 -14.71 -5.38 13.10
N ILE A 42 -13.47 -4.92 13.09
CA ILE A 42 -12.53 -5.07 11.97
C ILE A 42 -11.28 -5.80 12.46
N GLY A 43 -10.83 -6.81 11.73
CA GLY A 43 -9.71 -7.63 12.17
C GLY A 43 -8.86 -8.22 11.05
N GLY A 44 -7.66 -8.63 11.43
CA GLY A 44 -6.69 -9.28 10.54
C GLY A 44 -5.45 -9.76 11.29
N PRO A 45 -4.66 -10.65 10.67
CA PRO A 45 -3.36 -11.08 11.21
C PRO A 45 -2.30 -9.98 11.16
N ASP A 46 -2.44 -9.03 10.24
CA ASP A 46 -1.54 -7.90 10.02
C ASP A 46 -2.30 -6.67 9.48
N THR A 47 -1.59 -5.55 9.30
CA THR A 47 -2.20 -4.29 8.86
C THR A 47 -2.77 -4.36 7.45
N ALA A 48 -2.12 -5.05 6.52
CA ALA A 48 -2.66 -5.20 5.16
C ALA A 48 -3.99 -5.94 5.17
N ALA A 49 -4.14 -6.96 6.02
CA ALA A 49 -5.40 -7.65 6.22
C ALA A 49 -6.48 -6.76 6.85
N VAL A 50 -6.09 -5.88 7.79
CA VAL A 50 -7.00 -4.87 8.36
C VAL A 50 -7.44 -3.86 7.29
N CYS A 51 -6.54 -3.40 6.42
CA CYS A 51 -6.88 -2.55 5.28
C CYS A 51 -7.92 -3.23 4.37
N ARG A 52 -7.71 -4.52 4.05
CA ARG A 52 -8.68 -5.31 3.28
C ARG A 52 -10.02 -5.42 3.99
N ALA A 53 -10.02 -5.68 5.29
CA ALA A 53 -11.24 -5.77 6.09
C ALA A 53 -12.03 -4.44 6.09
N LEU A 54 -11.35 -3.30 6.17
CA LEU A 54 -11.96 -1.97 6.06
C LEU A 54 -12.58 -1.74 4.68
N THR A 55 -11.94 -2.22 3.62
CA THR A 55 -12.47 -2.13 2.25
C THR A 55 -13.71 -3.01 2.07
N GLU A 56 -13.68 -4.24 2.56
CA GLU A 56 -14.84 -5.13 2.53
C GLU A 56 -16.01 -4.54 3.34
N PHE A 57 -15.71 -4.04 4.55
CA PHE A 57 -16.70 -3.31 5.34
C PHE A 57 -17.34 -2.17 4.53
N SER A 58 -16.48 -1.34 3.91
CA SER A 58 -16.93 -0.19 3.10
C SER A 58 -17.85 -0.63 1.96
N ALA A 59 -17.51 -1.72 1.26
CA ALA A 59 -18.26 -2.21 0.11
C ALA A 59 -19.68 -2.66 0.53
N HIS A 60 -19.82 -3.37 1.66
CA HIS A 60 -21.12 -3.83 2.17
C HIS A 60 -21.93 -2.69 2.79
N PHE A 61 -21.27 -1.81 3.53
CA PHE A 61 -21.92 -0.62 4.12
C PHE A 61 -22.49 0.31 3.03
N LEU A 62 -21.74 0.57 1.96
CA LEU A 62 -22.17 1.40 0.84
C LEU A 62 -23.32 0.78 0.03
N LYS A 63 -23.49 -0.54 0.06
CA LYS A 63 -24.67 -1.22 -0.51
C LYS A 63 -25.91 -1.07 0.36
N GLY A 64 -25.79 -0.50 1.57
CA GLY A 64 -26.91 -0.34 2.50
C GLY A 64 -27.27 -1.62 3.28
N GLU A 65 -26.35 -2.58 3.40
CA GLU A 65 -26.58 -3.79 4.19
C GLU A 65 -26.65 -3.45 5.68
N ASN A 66 -27.76 -3.80 6.33
CA ASN A 66 -28.03 -3.44 7.72
C ASN A 66 -27.21 -4.24 8.75
N ALA A 67 -26.77 -5.45 8.38
CA ALA A 67 -25.86 -6.25 9.18
C ALA A 67 -25.14 -7.26 8.27
N PHE A 68 -23.87 -7.52 8.56
CA PHE A 68 -23.07 -8.50 7.80
C PHE A 68 -21.87 -9.01 8.61
N CYS A 69 -21.38 -10.19 8.24
CA CYS A 69 -20.15 -10.75 8.77
C CYS A 69 -19.33 -11.37 7.62
N ILE A 70 -18.12 -10.87 7.43
CA ILE A 70 -17.22 -11.27 6.36
C ILE A 70 -16.00 -11.93 6.97
N ARG A 71 -15.59 -13.06 6.40
CA ARG A 71 -14.37 -13.79 6.75
C ARG A 71 -13.68 -14.20 5.46
N GLN A 72 -12.39 -13.84 5.33
CA GLN A 72 -11.57 -14.24 4.18
C GLN A 72 -10.24 -14.78 4.68
N GLU A 73 -9.79 -15.87 4.09
CA GLU A 73 -8.46 -16.42 4.32
C GLU A 73 -7.49 -15.87 3.28
N ARG A 74 -6.26 -15.63 3.69
CA ARG A 74 -5.21 -15.21 2.77
C ARG A 74 -4.61 -16.46 2.11
N ALA A 75 -4.75 -16.57 0.79
CA ALA A 75 -4.19 -17.69 0.02
C ALA A 75 -2.65 -17.61 -0.13
N PHE A 76 -2.08 -16.39 -0.14
CA PHE A 76 -0.65 -16.15 -0.33
C PHE A 76 -0.08 -15.28 0.79
N ARG A 77 1.14 -15.63 1.24
CA ARG A 77 1.87 -14.85 2.25
C ARG A 77 2.26 -13.46 1.70
N HIS A 78 2.72 -13.43 0.45
CA HIS A 78 3.08 -12.20 -0.25
C HIS A 78 2.17 -12.04 -1.46
N CYS A 79 1.49 -10.92 -1.53
CA CYS A 79 0.63 -10.55 -2.65
C CYS A 79 0.85 -9.07 -2.94
N GLY A 80 1.23 -8.75 -4.17
CA GLY A 80 1.61 -7.39 -4.49
C GLY A 80 1.57 -7.05 -5.95
N VAL A 81 2.05 -5.86 -6.24
CA VAL A 81 2.14 -5.30 -7.59
C VAL A 81 3.52 -4.70 -7.81
N MET A 82 3.91 -4.58 -9.06
CA MET A 82 5.09 -3.83 -9.49
C MET A 82 4.65 -2.50 -10.10
N LEU A 83 5.23 -1.41 -9.62
CA LEU A 83 5.08 -0.07 -10.20
C LEU A 83 6.36 0.27 -10.95
N ASP A 84 6.26 0.43 -12.26
CA ASP A 84 7.36 0.89 -13.10
C ASP A 84 7.50 2.41 -12.98
N LEU A 85 8.61 2.86 -12.43
CA LEU A 85 8.94 4.27 -12.22
C LEU A 85 9.98 4.78 -13.24
N SER A 86 10.56 3.87 -14.03
CA SER A 86 11.71 4.17 -14.90
C SER A 86 11.34 4.50 -16.34
N ARG A 87 10.15 4.07 -16.79
CA ARG A 87 9.67 4.30 -18.15
C ARG A 87 8.68 5.45 -18.19
N ASP A 88 8.75 6.28 -19.22
CA ASP A 88 7.84 7.40 -19.48
C ASP A 88 7.85 8.52 -18.40
N GLY A 89 8.84 8.55 -17.51
CA GLY A 89 9.03 9.57 -16.49
C GLY A 89 8.82 9.09 -15.06
N ALA A 90 9.62 9.64 -14.14
CA ALA A 90 9.52 9.36 -12.72
C ALA A 90 8.22 9.92 -12.13
N MET A 91 7.48 9.08 -11.42
CA MET A 91 6.26 9.51 -10.74
C MET A 91 6.62 10.35 -9.50
N ARG A 92 5.91 11.44 -9.27
CA ARG A 92 6.10 12.26 -8.05
C ARG A 92 5.74 11.47 -6.79
N VAL A 93 6.43 11.75 -5.68
CA VAL A 93 6.25 11.06 -4.39
C VAL A 93 4.80 11.12 -3.90
N ASP A 94 4.12 12.28 -4.07
CA ASP A 94 2.71 12.42 -3.70
C ASP A 94 1.80 11.46 -4.48
N LYS A 95 2.10 11.21 -5.76
CA LYS A 95 1.35 10.27 -6.60
C LYS A 95 1.67 8.80 -6.27
N ILE A 96 2.91 8.49 -5.90
CA ILE A 96 3.25 7.17 -5.38
C ILE A 96 2.47 6.90 -4.09
N LYS A 97 2.34 7.88 -3.20
CA LYS A 97 1.51 7.75 -1.98
C LYS A 97 0.02 7.54 -2.29
N GLU A 98 -0.53 8.20 -3.31
CA GLU A 98 -1.90 7.91 -3.78
C GLU A 98 -2.02 6.47 -4.28
N TYR A 99 -1.03 5.99 -5.03
CA TYR A 99 -0.99 4.61 -5.50
C TYR A 99 -0.89 3.61 -4.33
N ILE A 100 -0.04 3.89 -3.33
CA ILE A 100 0.09 3.08 -2.11
C ILE A 100 -1.27 2.96 -1.38
N ARG A 101 -2.05 4.03 -1.28
CA ARG A 101 -3.40 3.98 -0.68
C ARG A 101 -4.33 3.02 -1.42
N SER A 102 -4.25 3.01 -2.75
CA SER A 102 -5.02 2.06 -3.58
C SER A 102 -4.56 0.62 -3.39
N VAL A 103 -3.25 0.38 -3.33
CA VAL A 103 -2.64 -0.93 -3.03
C VAL A 103 -3.07 -1.43 -1.64
N ALA A 104 -3.05 -0.53 -0.65
CA ALA A 104 -3.51 -0.81 0.71
C ALA A 104 -4.99 -1.19 0.75
N ALA A 105 -5.86 -0.44 0.07
CA ALA A 105 -7.29 -0.73 -0.01
C ALA A 105 -7.57 -2.12 -0.62
N LEU A 106 -6.73 -2.59 -1.53
CA LEU A 106 -6.82 -3.94 -2.07
C LEU A 106 -6.32 -5.02 -1.09
N GLY A 107 -5.69 -4.64 0.02
CA GLY A 107 -5.11 -5.56 1.00
C GLY A 107 -3.82 -6.22 0.54
N LEU A 108 -3.14 -5.64 -0.45
CA LEU A 108 -1.84 -6.09 -0.92
C LEU A 108 -0.75 -5.70 0.08
N ASN A 109 0.26 -6.54 0.24
CA ASN A 109 1.31 -6.35 1.24
C ASN A 109 2.73 -6.23 0.66
N VAL A 110 2.86 -6.19 -0.67
CA VAL A 110 4.14 -5.98 -1.36
C VAL A 110 3.96 -4.95 -2.47
N LEU A 111 4.84 -3.98 -2.53
CA LEU A 111 4.97 -3.02 -3.62
C LEU A 111 6.39 -3.06 -4.17
N MET A 112 6.56 -3.60 -5.37
CA MET A 112 7.83 -3.60 -6.07
C MET A 112 7.99 -2.28 -6.83
N LEU A 113 9.07 -1.55 -6.57
CA LEU A 113 9.41 -0.30 -7.24
C LEU A 113 10.48 -0.58 -8.31
N TYR A 114 10.08 -0.55 -9.57
CA TYR A 114 11.01 -0.77 -10.67
C TYR A 114 11.72 0.54 -11.01
N LEU A 115 12.98 0.66 -10.56
CA LEU A 115 13.72 1.94 -10.52
C LEU A 115 14.72 2.10 -11.66
N GLU A 116 15.28 1.01 -12.21
CA GLU A 116 16.44 1.06 -13.14
C GLU A 116 17.58 1.90 -12.54
N ASP A 117 17.72 3.16 -13.02
CA ASP A 117 18.73 4.15 -12.63
C ASP A 117 18.14 5.31 -11.80
N LEU A 118 16.88 5.22 -11.37
CA LEU A 118 16.20 6.30 -10.64
C LEU A 118 16.48 6.28 -9.12
N TYR A 119 17.68 5.90 -8.70
CA TYR A 119 18.12 5.94 -7.31
C TYR A 119 19.53 6.57 -7.21
N PRO A 120 19.92 7.14 -6.04
CA PRO A 120 21.22 7.78 -5.92
C PRO A 120 22.35 6.74 -5.88
N LEU A 121 23.35 6.90 -6.75
CA LEU A 121 24.55 6.09 -6.75
C LEU A 121 25.78 6.96 -6.47
N LYS A 122 26.40 6.75 -5.30
CA LYS A 122 27.56 7.54 -4.86
C LYS A 122 28.74 7.38 -5.81
N GLY A 123 29.28 8.51 -6.28
CA GLY A 123 30.45 8.55 -7.18
C GLY A 123 30.11 8.50 -8.68
N TYR A 124 28.83 8.39 -9.03
CA TYR A 124 28.37 8.31 -10.42
C TYR A 124 27.34 9.41 -10.72
N SER A 125 27.81 10.62 -11.01
CA SER A 125 26.98 11.81 -11.20
C SER A 125 26.04 11.75 -12.41
N TYR A 126 26.35 10.92 -13.40
CA TYR A 126 25.52 10.73 -14.59
C TYR A 126 24.47 9.63 -14.45
N PHE A 127 24.52 8.85 -13.36
CA PHE A 127 23.55 7.81 -13.11
C PHE A 127 22.19 8.44 -12.77
N GLY A 128 21.17 8.16 -13.56
CA GLY A 128 19.85 8.80 -13.45
C GLY A 128 19.82 10.29 -13.88
N TYR A 129 20.85 10.80 -14.53
CA TYR A 129 20.94 12.21 -14.92
C TYR A 129 19.78 12.60 -15.85
N GLN A 130 19.10 13.71 -15.54
CA GLN A 130 17.93 14.24 -16.25
C GLN A 130 16.73 13.28 -16.35
N ARG A 131 16.67 12.21 -15.55
CA ARG A 131 15.56 11.25 -15.54
C ARG A 131 14.60 11.41 -14.37
N GLY A 132 14.88 12.36 -13.46
CA GLY A 132 14.07 12.56 -12.26
C GLY A 132 14.32 11.49 -11.20
N ALA A 133 15.61 11.12 -11.00
CA ALA A 133 16.00 10.16 -9.97
C ALA A 133 15.55 10.63 -8.58
N TYR A 134 15.05 9.68 -7.78
CA TYR A 134 14.65 9.94 -6.40
C TYR A 134 15.85 10.14 -5.50
N THR A 135 15.72 10.99 -4.50
CA THR A 135 16.68 11.09 -3.41
C THR A 135 16.52 9.94 -2.42
N ALA A 136 17.51 9.71 -1.57
CA ALA A 136 17.41 8.70 -0.51
C ALA A 136 16.30 9.05 0.50
N GLU A 137 16.07 10.34 0.73
CA GLU A 137 15.01 10.85 1.59
C GLU A 137 13.63 10.56 1.00
N GLU A 138 13.42 10.80 -0.29
CA GLU A 138 12.18 10.50 -0.99
C GLU A 138 11.87 8.99 -1.00
N LEU A 139 12.87 8.14 -1.22
CA LEU A 139 12.69 6.70 -1.16
C LEU A 139 12.32 6.22 0.26
N ARG A 140 12.94 6.80 1.32
CA ARG A 140 12.54 6.51 2.70
C ARG A 140 11.11 6.99 2.99
N GLU A 141 10.75 8.18 2.51
CA GLU A 141 9.40 8.71 2.67
C GLU A 141 8.33 7.80 2.05
N ILE A 142 8.63 7.20 0.90
CA ILE A 142 7.76 6.21 0.23
C ILE A 142 7.67 4.94 1.07
N ASP A 143 8.81 4.42 1.55
CA ASP A 143 8.88 3.20 2.35
C ASP A 143 8.16 3.34 3.68
N ASP A 144 8.44 4.41 4.43
CA ASP A 144 7.77 4.72 5.70
C ASP A 144 6.25 4.84 5.52
N TYR A 145 5.81 5.47 4.42
CA TYR A 145 4.39 5.62 4.13
C TYR A 145 3.74 4.28 3.80
N ALA A 146 4.39 3.42 3.02
CA ALA A 146 3.91 2.07 2.70
C ALA A 146 3.83 1.19 3.95
N ALA A 147 4.83 1.28 4.83
CA ALA A 147 4.90 0.54 6.08
C ALA A 147 3.71 0.83 7.02
N MET A 148 3.11 2.03 6.98
CA MET A 148 1.90 2.36 7.75
C MET A 148 0.74 1.41 7.44
N PHE A 149 0.67 0.87 6.23
CA PHE A 149 -0.37 -0.05 5.76
C PHE A 149 0.06 -1.51 5.80
N GLY A 150 1.27 -1.81 6.32
CA GLY A 150 1.84 -3.14 6.30
C GLY A 150 2.26 -3.61 4.90
N ILE A 151 2.63 -2.67 4.04
CA ILE A 151 3.16 -2.92 2.71
C ILE A 151 4.69 -2.86 2.78
N GLU A 152 5.35 -3.93 2.35
CA GLU A 152 6.79 -3.99 2.14
C GLU A 152 7.13 -3.42 0.76
N THR A 153 8.02 -2.43 0.70
CA THR A 153 8.54 -1.93 -0.56
C THR A 153 9.78 -2.73 -0.98
N VAL A 154 9.81 -3.18 -2.23
CA VAL A 154 10.92 -3.96 -2.78
C VAL A 154 11.53 -3.18 -3.95
N PRO A 155 12.76 -2.65 -3.81
CA PRO A 155 13.43 -1.97 -4.93
C PRO A 155 13.88 -2.99 -5.97
N CYS A 156 13.46 -2.80 -7.21
CA CYS A 156 13.92 -3.57 -8.36
C CYS A 156 14.94 -2.74 -9.13
N ILE A 157 16.20 -3.06 -8.92
CA ILE A 157 17.35 -2.40 -9.55
C ILE A 157 17.99 -3.34 -10.56
N GLN A 158 18.57 -2.77 -11.61
CA GLN A 158 19.27 -3.52 -12.65
C GLN A 158 20.70 -3.85 -12.19
N THR A 159 21.12 -5.09 -12.43
CA THR A 159 22.47 -5.56 -12.09
C THR A 159 23.18 -6.24 -13.25
N LEU A 160 22.53 -7.18 -13.93
CA LEU A 160 23.09 -7.97 -15.03
C LEU A 160 22.40 -7.69 -16.38
N GLY A 161 21.16 -7.22 -16.37
CA GLY A 161 20.41 -6.82 -17.56
C GLY A 161 20.19 -5.32 -17.61
N HIS A 162 19.88 -4.79 -18.80
CA HIS A 162 19.55 -3.37 -19.04
C HIS A 162 20.63 -2.34 -18.63
N MET A 163 21.88 -2.80 -18.39
CA MET A 163 23.00 -1.94 -17.96
C MET A 163 23.81 -1.39 -19.13
N GLU A 164 23.49 -1.74 -20.36
CA GLU A 164 24.22 -1.34 -21.57
C GLU A 164 24.42 0.19 -21.67
N ARG A 165 23.41 0.96 -21.23
CA ARG A 165 23.47 2.43 -21.22
C ARG A 165 24.52 3.01 -20.27
N TYR A 166 24.98 2.24 -19.28
CA TYR A 166 25.82 2.71 -18.19
C TYR A 166 27.22 2.12 -18.25
N LEU A 167 27.43 1.09 -19.09
CA LEU A 167 28.69 0.36 -19.24
C LEU A 167 29.45 0.73 -20.53
N GLY A 168 28.90 1.61 -21.36
CA GLY A 168 29.49 2.08 -22.63
C GLY A 168 30.52 3.16 -22.49
#